data_ea04b2702a9a4e8c0e6d33bcd5f702f2
#
_entry.id   ea04b2702a9a4e8c0e6d33bcd5f702f2
#
_cell.length_a   1.000
_cell.length_b   1.000
_cell.length_c   1.000
_cell.angle_alpha   90.00
_cell.angle_beta   90.00
_cell.angle_gamma   90.00
#
_symmetry.space_group_name_H-M   'P 1'
#
loop_
_entity.id
_entity.type
_entity.pdbx_description
1 polymer ?
#
loop_
_entity_poly.entity_id
_entity_poly.type
_entity_poly.pdbx_seq_one_letter_code
_entity_poly.pdbx_strand_id
1 'polypeptide(L)'
;MRSVLFLALGLFSLVSFAQPNAVDRFKTDSLLLVKKNPGKGFHNDYILFIPKGTPVNRKLFLLVEPNNTGKITDSMEVHTEHAIALASVSSVGNNISTELRIPLLVPIFPRPASKPLTYTHALDRDVMEETTPGLKRPDLQLLNMIEDARTVLASLRIPIEPKFFMSGFSASGTFTNRFSLLHPEKIKALAIGGFNGELMLPQNELNGIKLNYPLGTNDLPALAGKPFDKDSYQAIPQFIYMGKLDDNDAVQFDDAYSEDERRIINDNIGRQVQERYLRCQELYRANNINPVFKTYETVGHWTTGAVNLEVIRFFLRQMQEN
;
A
#
# COMPACT_ATOMS: atom_id res chain seq x y z
N MET A 1 41.13 63.93 -51.25
CA MET A 1 40.73 62.58 -51.01
C MET A 1 40.17 62.44 -49.61
N ARG A 2 38.83 62.30 -49.48
CA ARG A 2 38.14 62.16 -48.18
C ARG A 2 37.78 60.67 -48.05
N SER A 3 38.37 59.98 -47.04
CA SER A 3 38.04 58.61 -46.71
C SER A 3 36.78 58.58 -45.84
N VAL A 4 35.78 57.83 -46.30
CA VAL A 4 34.52 57.59 -45.55
C VAL A 4 34.67 56.23 -44.86
N LEU A 5 34.66 56.25 -43.53
CA LEU A 5 34.70 55.07 -42.66
C LEU A 5 33.27 54.58 -42.44
N PHE A 6 32.89 53.41 -42.94
CA PHE A 6 31.61 52.75 -42.65
C PHE A 6 31.72 51.94 -41.35
N LEU A 7 31.01 52.36 -40.34
CA LEU A 7 30.87 51.62 -39.09
C LEU A 7 29.65 50.68 -39.23
N ALA A 8 29.89 49.37 -39.32
CA ALA A 8 28.83 48.36 -39.29
C ALA A 8 28.47 48.02 -37.86
N LEU A 9 27.29 48.49 -37.38
CA LEU A 9 26.74 48.04 -36.12
C LEU A 9 26.15 46.62 -36.30
N GLY A 10 26.83 45.61 -35.77
CA GLY A 10 26.27 44.28 -35.63
C GLY A 10 25.27 44.21 -34.46
N LEU A 11 24.01 44.02 -34.76
CA LEU A 11 23.00 43.67 -33.77
C LEU A 11 23.21 42.22 -33.30
N PHE A 12 23.84 42.04 -32.13
CA PHE A 12 23.85 40.75 -31.43
C PHE A 12 22.49 40.59 -30.74
N SER A 13 21.64 39.72 -31.30
CA SER A 13 20.42 39.25 -30.61
C SER A 13 20.85 38.34 -29.46
N LEU A 14 20.78 38.82 -28.22
CA LEU A 14 20.90 38.00 -27.02
C LEU A 14 19.69 37.04 -26.94
N VAL A 15 19.86 35.81 -27.41
CA VAL A 15 18.90 34.74 -27.14
C VAL A 15 19.05 34.39 -25.64
N SER A 16 18.15 34.95 -24.83
CA SER A 16 18.02 34.58 -23.43
C SER A 16 17.45 33.15 -23.37
N PHE A 17 18.30 32.16 -23.12
CA PHE A 17 17.85 30.84 -22.73
C PHE A 17 17.22 30.98 -21.33
N ALA A 18 15.90 30.97 -21.25
CA ALA A 18 15.22 30.83 -19.99
C ALA A 18 15.71 29.54 -19.31
N GLN A 19 16.43 29.67 -18.19
CA GLN A 19 16.78 28.51 -17.39
C GLN A 19 15.47 27.83 -16.99
N PRO A 20 15.37 26.48 -17.12
CA PRO A 20 14.18 25.78 -16.68
C PRO A 20 13.96 26.13 -15.21
N ASN A 21 12.77 26.67 -14.89
CA ASN A 21 12.39 27.06 -13.54
C ASN A 21 12.69 25.91 -12.59
N ALA A 22 13.56 26.13 -11.61
CA ALA A 22 13.88 25.14 -10.60
C ALA A 22 12.59 24.67 -9.93
N VAL A 23 12.27 23.40 -9.99
CA VAL A 23 11.07 22.83 -9.35
C VAL A 23 11.15 23.11 -7.86
N ASP A 24 10.17 23.84 -7.35
CA ASP A 24 10.07 24.14 -5.93
C ASP A 24 9.85 22.83 -5.14
N ARG A 25 10.51 22.67 -3.98
CA ARG A 25 10.57 21.39 -3.24
C ARG A 25 10.53 21.61 -1.73
N PHE A 26 10.02 20.62 -1.01
CA PHE A 26 10.13 20.56 0.44
C PHE A 26 11.60 20.57 0.89
N LYS A 27 11.92 21.41 1.89
CA LYS A 27 13.30 21.61 2.37
C LYS A 27 13.73 20.57 3.42
N THR A 28 12.77 20.04 4.17
CA THR A 28 12.98 19.07 5.27
C THR A 28 11.91 17.99 5.18
N ASP A 29 12.17 16.85 5.81
CA ASP A 29 11.13 15.86 6.07
C ASP A 29 10.04 16.49 6.96
N SER A 30 8.79 16.14 6.68
CA SER A 30 7.63 16.63 7.43
C SER A 30 6.75 15.45 7.82
N LEU A 31 6.45 15.34 9.11
CA LEU A 31 5.55 14.33 9.66
C LEU A 31 4.32 15.04 10.25
N LEU A 32 3.15 14.74 9.71
CA LEU A 32 1.88 15.30 10.15
C LEU A 32 1.05 14.20 10.79
N LEU A 33 0.66 14.37 12.06
CA LEU A 33 -0.36 13.57 12.72
C LEU A 33 -1.72 14.21 12.45
N VAL A 34 -2.50 13.61 11.56
CA VAL A 34 -3.85 14.08 11.23
C VAL A 34 -4.86 13.37 12.13
N LYS A 35 -5.66 14.17 12.82
CA LYS A 35 -6.63 13.68 13.78
C LYS A 35 -7.86 13.09 13.10
N LYS A 36 -8.43 12.04 13.72
CA LYS A 36 -9.69 11.41 13.30
C LYS A 36 -10.79 12.43 13.04
N ASN A 37 -11.58 12.17 12.03
CA ASN A 37 -12.72 13.00 11.70
C ASN A 37 -13.95 12.11 11.37
N PRO A 38 -14.77 11.76 12.36
CA PRO A 38 -15.97 10.96 12.13
C PRO A 38 -16.94 11.56 11.10
N GLY A 39 -17.00 12.90 11.03
CA GLY A 39 -17.81 13.60 10.02
C GLY A 39 -17.34 13.38 8.57
N LYS A 40 -16.07 12.99 8.37
CA LYS A 40 -15.50 12.56 7.09
C LYS A 40 -15.44 11.04 6.95
N GLY A 41 -15.95 10.27 7.91
CA GLY A 41 -16.07 8.81 7.87
C GLY A 41 -14.81 8.04 8.29
N PHE A 42 -13.88 8.63 9.01
CA PHE A 42 -12.76 7.92 9.62
C PHE A 42 -12.65 8.22 11.13
N HIS A 43 -12.47 7.15 11.92
CA HIS A 43 -12.54 7.16 13.39
C HIS A 43 -11.17 6.98 14.05
N ASN A 44 -10.11 6.85 13.26
CA ASN A 44 -8.72 6.70 13.70
C ASN A 44 -7.88 7.83 13.12
N ASP A 45 -6.79 8.21 13.82
CA ASP A 45 -5.80 9.17 13.32
C ASP A 45 -5.00 8.52 12.17
N TYR A 46 -4.28 9.34 11.39
CA TYR A 46 -3.31 8.83 10.43
C TYR A 46 -2.07 9.73 10.38
N ILE A 47 -0.95 9.15 9.94
CA ILE A 47 0.30 9.86 9.67
C ILE A 47 0.36 10.21 8.19
N LEU A 48 0.79 11.42 7.89
CA LEU A 48 1.16 11.85 6.56
C LEU A 48 2.63 12.29 6.59
N PHE A 49 3.49 11.49 5.97
CA PHE A 49 4.92 11.79 5.84
C PHE A 49 5.20 12.39 4.46
N ILE A 50 5.91 13.51 4.44
CA ILE A 50 6.32 14.20 3.22
C ILE A 50 7.85 14.30 3.25
N PRO A 51 8.56 13.49 2.45
CA PRO A 51 10.01 13.46 2.48
C PRO A 51 10.63 14.74 1.91
N LYS A 52 11.81 15.08 2.40
CA LYS A 52 12.65 16.14 1.82
C LYS A 52 12.81 15.95 0.32
N GLY A 53 12.69 17.03 -0.42
CA GLY A 53 12.84 17.03 -1.87
C GLY A 53 11.54 16.69 -2.62
N THR A 54 10.42 16.44 -1.92
CA THR A 54 9.11 16.27 -2.56
C THR A 54 8.79 17.49 -3.42
N PRO A 55 8.51 17.35 -4.72
CA PRO A 55 8.13 18.44 -5.61
C PRO A 55 6.80 19.07 -5.20
N VAL A 56 6.69 20.40 -5.34
CA VAL A 56 5.41 21.10 -5.20
C VAL A 56 4.93 21.64 -6.55
N ASN A 57 3.67 21.97 -6.68
CA ASN A 57 3.02 22.41 -7.93
C ASN A 57 3.11 21.39 -9.07
N ARG A 58 3.34 20.11 -8.74
CA ARG A 58 3.38 19.00 -9.67
C ARG A 58 2.53 17.86 -9.09
N LYS A 59 1.75 17.20 -9.94
CA LYS A 59 0.92 16.06 -9.56
C LYS A 59 1.80 14.85 -9.23
N LEU A 60 1.58 14.25 -8.07
CA LEU A 60 2.33 13.10 -7.55
C LEU A 60 1.39 11.95 -7.21
N PHE A 61 1.90 10.74 -7.13
CA PHE A 61 1.18 9.64 -6.51
C PHE A 61 1.29 9.73 -4.98
N LEU A 62 0.23 9.36 -4.28
CA LEU A 62 0.27 9.06 -2.85
C LEU A 62 0.70 7.60 -2.70
N LEU A 63 1.62 7.32 -1.80
CA LEU A 63 1.89 5.97 -1.32
C LEU A 63 1.08 5.71 -0.04
N VAL A 64 0.51 4.53 0.09
CA VAL A 64 -0.22 4.09 1.29
C VAL A 64 0.43 2.82 1.82
N GLU A 65 0.76 2.79 3.11
CA GLU A 65 1.20 1.59 3.82
C GLU A 65 0.35 1.39 5.07
N PRO A 66 -0.48 0.34 5.17
CA PRO A 66 -1.23 0.04 6.40
C PRO A 66 -0.29 -0.19 7.58
N ASN A 67 -0.67 0.28 8.77
CA ASN A 67 0.15 0.06 9.96
C ASN A 67 0.19 -1.41 10.38
N ASN A 68 1.30 -1.82 10.99
CA ASN A 68 1.51 -3.14 11.53
C ASN A 68 2.41 -3.04 12.76
N THR A 69 1.92 -3.43 13.95
CA THR A 69 2.71 -3.32 15.18
C THR A 69 3.16 -4.68 15.73
N GLY A 70 2.53 -5.77 15.35
CA GLY A 70 2.72 -7.06 15.99
C GLY A 70 2.27 -7.13 17.46
N LYS A 71 1.85 -6.00 18.07
CA LYS A 71 1.40 -5.93 19.47
C LYS A 71 -0.11 -5.89 19.57
N ILE A 72 -0.67 -6.70 20.45
CA ILE A 72 -2.10 -6.69 20.82
C ILE A 72 -2.22 -5.82 22.07
N THR A 73 -2.87 -4.65 21.95
CA THR A 73 -3.03 -3.70 23.07
C THR A 73 -4.16 -2.71 22.79
N ASP A 74 -4.82 -2.25 23.85
CA ASP A 74 -5.82 -1.19 23.78
C ASP A 74 -5.19 0.23 23.80
N SER A 75 -3.86 0.34 24.00
CA SER A 75 -3.16 1.62 24.00
C SER A 75 -2.97 2.15 22.57
N MET A 76 -3.73 3.19 22.23
CA MET A 76 -3.56 3.92 20.98
C MET A 76 -2.21 4.63 20.87
N GLU A 77 -1.56 4.92 21.99
CA GLU A 77 -0.21 5.50 22.02
C GLU A 77 0.79 4.54 21.38
N VAL A 78 0.75 3.26 21.76
CA VAL A 78 1.62 2.22 21.18
C VAL A 78 1.40 2.10 19.66
N HIS A 79 0.15 2.10 19.20
CA HIS A 79 -0.15 2.04 17.78
C HIS A 79 0.33 3.30 17.04
N THR A 80 0.22 4.47 17.68
CA THR A 80 0.70 5.74 17.12
C THR A 80 2.21 5.75 16.99
N GLU A 81 2.96 5.35 18.03
CA GLU A 81 4.43 5.26 18.00
C GLU A 81 4.92 4.33 16.88
N HIS A 82 4.29 3.16 16.74
CA HIS A 82 4.63 2.22 15.68
C HIS A 82 4.31 2.77 14.27
N ALA A 83 3.18 3.47 14.11
CA ALA A 83 2.84 4.10 12.83
C ALA A 83 3.81 5.24 12.48
N ILE A 84 4.25 6.03 13.47
CA ILE A 84 5.30 7.05 13.30
C ILE A 84 6.61 6.41 12.88
N ALA A 85 7.04 5.35 13.57
CA ALA A 85 8.27 4.63 13.23
C ALA A 85 8.21 4.05 11.81
N LEU A 86 7.10 3.45 11.43
CA LEU A 86 6.87 2.91 10.10
C LEU A 86 6.91 4.00 9.03
N ALA A 87 6.30 5.16 9.28
CA ALA A 87 6.25 6.27 8.32
C ALA A 87 7.59 6.99 8.13
N SER A 88 8.43 7.10 9.18
CA SER A 88 9.56 8.04 9.19
C SER A 88 10.92 7.43 9.55
N VAL A 89 10.97 6.20 10.06
CA VAL A 89 12.23 5.59 10.51
C VAL A 89 12.63 4.41 9.63
N SER A 90 11.77 3.39 9.53
CA SER A 90 12.11 2.17 8.80
C SER A 90 10.88 1.38 8.41
N SER A 91 10.61 1.32 7.13
CA SER A 91 9.66 0.41 6.48
C SER A 91 9.95 0.32 5.00
N VAL A 92 9.27 -0.58 4.31
CA VAL A 92 9.29 -0.63 2.84
C VAL A 92 8.71 0.65 2.27
N GLY A 93 7.57 1.12 2.81
CA GLY A 93 6.92 2.36 2.36
C GLY A 93 7.76 3.61 2.64
N ASN A 94 8.41 3.72 3.81
CA ASN A 94 9.32 4.83 4.08
C ASN A 94 10.47 4.88 3.07
N ASN A 95 11.09 3.74 2.76
CA ASN A 95 12.15 3.66 1.75
C ASN A 95 11.64 4.08 0.36
N ILE A 96 10.46 3.61 -0.06
CA ILE A 96 9.85 3.99 -1.35
C ILE A 96 9.55 5.50 -1.37
N SER A 97 8.88 6.02 -0.33
CA SER A 97 8.51 7.42 -0.21
C SER A 97 9.72 8.35 -0.31
N THR A 98 10.77 8.04 0.45
CA THR A 98 12.01 8.83 0.51
C THR A 98 12.75 8.84 -0.83
N GLU A 99 12.94 7.69 -1.44
CA GLU A 99 13.68 7.56 -2.71
C GLU A 99 12.92 8.17 -3.89
N LEU A 100 11.59 7.95 -3.96
CA LEU A 100 10.74 8.48 -5.02
C LEU A 100 10.27 9.91 -4.76
N ARG A 101 10.48 10.44 -3.55
CA ARG A 101 10.06 11.78 -3.12
C ARG A 101 8.56 12.00 -3.31
N ILE A 102 7.77 11.04 -2.86
CA ILE A 102 6.30 11.06 -2.87
C ILE A 102 5.75 10.97 -1.45
N PRO A 103 4.59 11.57 -1.15
CA PRO A 103 3.98 11.48 0.18
C PRO A 103 3.61 10.05 0.55
N LEU A 104 3.73 9.71 1.84
CA LEU A 104 3.31 8.43 2.42
C LEU A 104 2.21 8.66 3.46
N LEU A 105 1.11 7.93 3.33
CA LEU A 105 0.04 7.83 4.32
C LEU A 105 0.14 6.51 5.08
N VAL A 106 0.13 6.59 6.42
CA VAL A 106 0.05 5.42 7.31
C VAL A 106 -1.14 5.63 8.24
N PRO A 107 -2.21 4.80 8.16
CA PRO A 107 -3.30 4.84 9.12
C PRO A 107 -2.82 4.40 10.50
N ILE A 108 -3.54 4.77 11.58
CA ILE A 108 -3.28 4.31 12.95
C ILE A 108 -4.45 3.44 13.38
N PHE A 109 -4.55 2.24 12.79
CA PHE A 109 -5.59 1.29 13.19
C PHE A 109 -5.16 0.55 14.47
N PRO A 110 -6.07 0.37 15.45
CA PRO A 110 -5.79 -0.39 16.66
C PRO A 110 -5.77 -1.91 16.38
N ARG A 111 -5.03 -2.65 17.21
CA ARG A 111 -5.16 -4.11 17.39
C ARG A 111 -5.49 -4.36 18.85
N PRO A 112 -6.79 -4.31 19.24
CA PRO A 112 -7.18 -4.18 20.62
C PRO A 112 -7.08 -5.50 21.40
N ALA A 113 -6.53 -5.45 22.61
CA ALA A 113 -6.52 -6.59 23.53
C ALA A 113 -7.93 -6.95 24.05
N SER A 114 -8.82 -5.96 24.12
CA SER A 114 -10.22 -6.15 24.50
C SER A 114 -11.06 -6.89 23.45
N LYS A 115 -10.59 -6.97 22.20
CA LYS A 115 -11.20 -7.73 21.09
C LYS A 115 -10.12 -8.51 20.33
N PRO A 116 -9.55 -9.58 20.94
CA PRO A 116 -8.32 -10.21 20.46
C PRO A 116 -8.47 -10.90 19.09
N LEU A 117 -9.70 -11.25 18.69
CA LEU A 117 -9.96 -11.85 17.37
C LEU A 117 -10.09 -10.82 16.24
N THR A 118 -10.16 -9.51 16.55
CA THR A 118 -10.32 -8.46 15.54
C THR A 118 -8.95 -7.97 15.05
N TYR A 119 -8.52 -8.46 13.88
CA TYR A 119 -7.20 -8.13 13.34
C TYR A 119 -7.25 -7.06 12.25
N THR A 120 -7.39 -5.79 12.67
CA THR A 120 -7.49 -4.64 11.75
C THR A 120 -6.30 -4.53 10.80
N HIS A 121 -5.08 -4.85 11.27
CA HIS A 121 -3.84 -4.76 10.46
C HIS A 121 -3.75 -5.80 9.33
N ALA A 122 -4.55 -6.85 9.39
CA ALA A 122 -4.66 -7.84 8.33
C ALA A 122 -5.93 -7.66 7.48
N LEU A 123 -6.83 -6.72 7.87
CA LEU A 123 -8.15 -6.56 7.25
C LEU A 123 -8.87 -7.91 7.19
N ASP A 124 -9.03 -8.54 8.37
CA ASP A 124 -9.65 -9.85 8.50
C ASP A 124 -11.18 -9.80 8.30
N ARG A 125 -11.86 -10.95 8.42
CA ARG A 125 -13.30 -11.01 8.30
C ARG A 125 -14.00 -10.24 9.40
N ASP A 126 -13.50 -10.32 10.64
CA ASP A 126 -14.15 -9.73 11.81
C ASP A 126 -14.29 -8.21 11.68
N VAL A 127 -13.30 -7.51 11.12
CA VAL A 127 -13.38 -6.05 10.90
C VAL A 127 -14.41 -5.66 9.85
N MET A 128 -14.77 -6.57 8.94
CA MET A 128 -15.82 -6.33 7.94
C MET A 128 -17.20 -6.40 8.55
N GLU A 129 -17.39 -7.19 9.61
CA GLU A 129 -18.66 -7.42 10.33
C GLU A 129 -18.76 -6.60 11.62
N GLU A 130 -17.65 -6.01 12.09
CA GLU A 130 -17.57 -5.24 13.33
C GLU A 130 -18.47 -3.98 13.29
N THR A 131 -19.03 -3.63 14.44
CA THR A 131 -19.90 -2.46 14.60
C THR A 131 -19.25 -1.28 15.33
N THR A 132 -18.17 -1.54 16.09
CA THR A 132 -17.42 -0.50 16.81
C THR A 132 -16.76 0.46 15.83
N PRO A 133 -17.06 1.77 15.87
CA PRO A 133 -16.63 2.72 14.82
C PRO A 133 -15.14 2.72 14.53
N GLY A 134 -14.26 2.60 15.56
CA GLY A 134 -12.80 2.57 15.39
C GLY A 134 -12.26 1.30 14.75
N LEU A 135 -13.02 0.21 14.76
CA LEU A 135 -12.63 -1.11 14.25
C LEU A 135 -13.34 -1.46 12.95
N LYS A 136 -14.54 -0.93 12.75
CA LYS A 136 -15.41 -1.25 11.62
C LYS A 136 -14.80 -0.77 10.30
N ARG A 137 -14.73 -1.69 9.32
CA ARG A 137 -14.44 -1.37 7.93
C ARG A 137 -13.20 -0.46 7.77
N PRO A 138 -12.01 -0.93 8.20
CA PRO A 138 -10.76 -0.17 8.04
C PRO A 138 -10.48 0.20 6.58
N ASP A 139 -10.95 -0.61 5.64
CA ASP A 139 -10.88 -0.35 4.20
C ASP A 139 -11.61 0.95 3.81
N LEU A 140 -12.83 1.17 4.27
CA LEU A 140 -13.59 2.39 4.00
C LEU A 140 -13.03 3.59 4.75
N GLN A 141 -12.58 3.40 6.00
CA GLN A 141 -11.90 4.45 6.74
C GLN A 141 -10.62 4.90 6.03
N LEU A 142 -9.83 3.96 5.50
CA LEU A 142 -8.61 4.27 4.74
C LEU A 142 -8.92 5.07 3.47
N LEU A 143 -9.97 4.73 2.71
CA LEU A 143 -10.41 5.52 1.56
C LEU A 143 -10.75 6.96 1.96
N ASN A 144 -11.46 7.15 3.08
CA ASN A 144 -11.79 8.47 3.58
C ASN A 144 -10.56 9.26 4.08
N MET A 145 -9.59 8.58 4.72
CA MET A 145 -8.29 9.17 5.07
C MET A 145 -7.51 9.63 3.84
N ILE A 146 -7.54 8.85 2.75
CA ILE A 146 -6.88 9.19 1.48
C ILE A 146 -7.52 10.45 0.87
N GLU A 147 -8.84 10.58 0.87
CA GLU A 147 -9.53 11.77 0.38
C GLU A 147 -9.24 13.01 1.27
N ASP A 148 -9.15 12.82 2.58
CA ASP A 148 -8.74 13.89 3.50
C ASP A 148 -7.29 14.30 3.25
N ALA A 149 -6.37 13.33 3.13
CA ALA A 149 -4.95 13.56 2.82
C ALA A 149 -4.78 14.29 1.48
N ARG A 150 -5.62 14.01 0.49
CA ARG A 150 -5.67 14.72 -0.80
C ARG A 150 -5.90 16.21 -0.59
N THR A 151 -6.83 16.56 0.30
CA THR A 151 -7.13 17.96 0.65
C THR A 151 -5.96 18.61 1.40
N VAL A 152 -5.38 17.90 2.39
CA VAL A 152 -4.21 18.39 3.15
C VAL A 152 -3.03 18.64 2.22
N LEU A 153 -2.69 17.68 1.36
CA LEU A 153 -1.57 17.81 0.41
C LEU A 153 -1.78 18.92 -0.60
N ALA A 154 -3.01 19.10 -1.10
CA ALA A 154 -3.34 20.22 -2.00
C ALA A 154 -3.10 21.57 -1.34
N SER A 155 -3.42 21.74 -0.04
CA SER A 155 -3.14 22.98 0.71
C SER A 155 -1.64 23.26 0.85
N LEU A 156 -0.81 22.21 0.79
CA LEU A 156 0.66 22.27 0.76
C LEU A 156 1.23 22.36 -0.66
N ARG A 157 0.39 22.61 -1.66
CA ARG A 157 0.74 22.67 -3.10
C ARG A 157 1.28 21.34 -3.66
N ILE A 158 0.88 20.22 -3.08
CA ILE A 158 1.19 18.86 -3.55
C ILE A 158 -0.10 18.18 -4.04
N PRO A 159 -0.60 18.50 -5.25
CA PRO A 159 -1.74 17.77 -5.81
C PRO A 159 -1.35 16.31 -6.08
N ILE A 160 -2.28 15.37 -5.84
CA ILE A 160 -2.03 13.95 -6.03
C ILE A 160 -2.93 13.33 -7.10
N GLU A 161 -2.44 12.25 -7.70
CA GLU A 161 -3.16 11.48 -8.74
C GLU A 161 -4.43 10.81 -8.17
N PRO A 162 -5.47 10.52 -9.00
CA PRO A 162 -6.69 9.86 -8.55
C PRO A 162 -6.46 8.46 -8.00
N LYS A 163 -5.56 7.69 -8.61
CA LYS A 163 -5.13 6.38 -8.12
C LYS A 163 -3.86 6.51 -7.28
N PHE A 164 -3.69 5.64 -6.30
CA PHE A 164 -2.53 5.66 -5.39
C PHE A 164 -1.72 4.37 -5.48
N PHE A 165 -0.50 4.41 -5.01
CA PHE A 165 0.34 3.25 -4.77
C PHE A 165 0.05 2.66 -3.41
N MET A 166 0.13 1.33 -3.29
CA MET A 166 -0.04 0.65 -2.02
C MET A 166 1.10 -0.33 -1.79
N SER A 167 1.65 -0.35 -0.58
CA SER A 167 2.69 -1.30 -0.18
C SER A 167 2.39 -1.86 1.19
N GLY A 168 2.83 -3.08 1.45
CA GLY A 168 2.72 -3.68 2.77
C GLY A 168 3.66 -4.87 2.95
N PHE A 169 4.10 -5.08 4.21
CA PHE A 169 4.91 -6.22 4.61
C PHE A 169 4.29 -6.88 5.84
N SER A 170 4.31 -8.21 5.93
CA SER A 170 3.67 -8.98 7.01
C SER A 170 2.14 -8.77 7.03
N ALA A 171 1.53 -8.48 8.15
CA ALA A 171 0.09 -8.23 8.24
C ALA A 171 -0.37 -7.08 7.32
N SER A 172 0.43 -6.00 7.19
CA SER A 172 0.10 -4.94 6.23
C SER A 172 0.19 -5.39 4.77
N GLY A 173 0.99 -6.41 4.46
CA GLY A 173 1.00 -7.09 3.16
C GLY A 173 -0.32 -7.82 2.91
N THR A 174 -0.81 -8.56 3.90
CA THR A 174 -2.13 -9.21 3.87
C THR A 174 -3.25 -8.18 3.72
N PHE A 175 -3.20 -7.08 4.48
CA PHE A 175 -4.14 -5.97 4.33
C PHE A 175 -4.14 -5.43 2.89
N THR A 176 -2.95 -5.15 2.35
CA THR A 176 -2.79 -4.62 0.99
C THR A 176 -3.39 -5.55 -0.06
N ASN A 177 -3.17 -6.86 0.06
CA ASN A 177 -3.78 -7.85 -0.82
C ASN A 177 -5.31 -7.80 -0.75
N ARG A 178 -5.90 -7.94 0.44
CA ARG A 178 -7.35 -7.95 0.65
C ARG A 178 -8.00 -6.63 0.23
N PHE A 179 -7.38 -5.50 0.57
CA PHE A 179 -7.84 -4.18 0.15
C PHE A 179 -7.88 -4.05 -1.38
N SER A 180 -6.90 -4.61 -2.07
CA SER A 180 -6.82 -4.53 -3.53
C SER A 180 -7.94 -5.30 -4.26
N LEU A 181 -8.46 -6.40 -3.66
CA LEU A 181 -9.63 -7.10 -4.20
C LEU A 181 -10.93 -6.36 -3.87
N LEU A 182 -10.98 -5.64 -2.73
CA LEU A 182 -12.15 -4.84 -2.35
C LEU A 182 -12.27 -3.54 -3.18
N HIS A 183 -11.15 -2.89 -3.51
CA HIS A 183 -11.11 -1.56 -4.13
C HIS A 183 -10.10 -1.47 -5.29
N PRO A 184 -10.15 -2.38 -6.28
CA PRO A 184 -9.15 -2.44 -7.35
C PRO A 184 -9.10 -1.17 -8.20
N GLU A 185 -10.25 -0.50 -8.38
CA GLU A 185 -10.37 0.72 -9.15
C GLU A 185 -9.59 1.92 -8.59
N LYS A 186 -9.18 1.86 -7.33
CA LYS A 186 -8.45 2.93 -6.63
C LYS A 186 -6.94 2.84 -6.75
N ILE A 187 -6.41 1.66 -7.10
CA ILE A 187 -4.98 1.36 -7.02
C ILE A 187 -4.31 1.54 -8.37
N LYS A 188 -3.18 2.25 -8.41
CA LYS A 188 -2.31 2.37 -9.58
C LYS A 188 -1.36 1.19 -9.70
N ALA A 189 -0.72 0.81 -8.61
CA ALA A 189 0.16 -0.36 -8.49
C ALA A 189 0.34 -0.74 -7.02
N LEU A 190 0.71 -1.98 -6.73
CA LEU A 190 0.95 -2.46 -5.37
C LEU A 190 2.19 -3.35 -5.25
N ALA A 191 2.78 -3.37 -4.04
CA ALA A 191 3.82 -4.31 -3.66
C ALA A 191 3.46 -4.99 -2.33
N ILE A 192 3.55 -6.32 -2.27
CA ILE A 192 3.19 -7.13 -1.11
C ILE A 192 4.36 -8.04 -0.77
N GLY A 193 4.81 -8.01 0.48
CA GLY A 193 5.89 -8.87 0.96
C GLY A 193 5.65 -9.47 2.33
N GLY A 194 6.32 -10.59 2.62
CA GLY A 194 6.36 -11.22 3.94
C GLY A 194 4.99 -11.57 4.52
N PHE A 195 4.01 -11.82 3.69
CA PHE A 195 2.71 -12.32 4.12
C PHE A 195 2.83 -13.83 4.42
N ASN A 196 1.85 -14.39 5.14
CA ASN A 196 1.85 -15.81 5.57
C ASN A 196 1.72 -16.86 4.45
N GLY A 197 2.10 -16.50 3.22
CA GLY A 197 2.05 -17.35 2.03
C GLY A 197 0.67 -17.43 1.38
N GLU A 198 -0.40 -17.20 2.14
CA GLU A 198 -1.77 -17.17 1.64
C GLU A 198 -2.14 -15.81 1.10
N LEU A 199 -2.67 -15.77 -0.11
CA LEU A 199 -3.27 -14.61 -0.76
C LEU A 199 -4.77 -14.86 -0.91
N MET A 200 -5.58 -13.84 -0.67
CA MET A 200 -6.98 -13.88 -1.04
C MET A 200 -7.10 -14.17 -2.54
N LEU A 201 -7.85 -15.20 -2.90
CA LEU A 201 -7.93 -15.68 -4.28
C LEU A 201 -8.98 -14.90 -5.07
N PRO A 202 -8.68 -14.50 -6.33
CA PRO A 202 -9.61 -13.78 -7.19
C PRO A 202 -10.65 -14.70 -7.83
N GLN A 203 -11.28 -15.54 -7.01
CA GLN A 203 -12.27 -16.54 -7.42
C GLN A 203 -13.26 -16.87 -6.29
N ASN A 204 -14.42 -17.38 -6.67
CA ASN A 204 -15.51 -17.70 -5.75
C ASN A 204 -15.45 -19.11 -5.16
N GLU A 205 -14.69 -20.01 -5.80
CA GLU A 205 -14.68 -21.44 -5.47
C GLU A 205 -13.31 -22.08 -5.78
N LEU A 206 -12.93 -23.07 -4.99
CA LEU A 206 -11.77 -23.93 -5.25
C LEU A 206 -12.15 -25.38 -4.89
N ASN A 207 -11.96 -26.32 -5.80
CA ASN A 207 -12.25 -27.75 -5.60
C ASN A 207 -13.70 -28.04 -5.09
N GLY A 208 -14.69 -27.28 -5.54
CA GLY A 208 -16.08 -27.39 -5.10
C GLY A 208 -16.39 -26.72 -3.75
N ILE A 209 -15.41 -26.06 -3.13
CA ILE A 209 -15.56 -25.34 -1.87
C ILE A 209 -15.71 -23.85 -2.16
N LYS A 210 -16.78 -23.23 -1.64
CA LYS A 210 -16.96 -21.78 -1.75
C LYS A 210 -15.91 -21.05 -0.92
N LEU A 211 -15.25 -20.08 -1.55
CA LEU A 211 -14.25 -19.26 -0.93
C LEU A 211 -14.86 -17.89 -0.53
N ASN A 212 -15.31 -17.83 0.71
CA ASN A 212 -15.75 -16.57 1.31
C ASN A 212 -14.53 -15.71 1.67
N TYR A 213 -14.75 -14.40 1.84
CA TYR A 213 -13.75 -13.50 2.40
C TYR A 213 -13.28 -14.02 3.77
N PRO A 214 -11.98 -14.05 4.10
CA PRO A 214 -10.88 -13.44 3.34
C PRO A 214 -10.15 -14.39 2.38
N LEU A 215 -10.65 -15.60 2.12
CA LEU A 215 -9.99 -16.59 1.25
C LEU A 215 -10.29 -16.36 -0.22
N GLY A 216 -11.46 -15.82 -0.55
CA GLY A 216 -11.88 -15.55 -1.91
C GLY A 216 -13.03 -14.56 -1.99
N THR A 217 -13.74 -14.54 -3.13
CA THR A 217 -14.65 -13.45 -3.49
C THR A 217 -16.12 -13.83 -3.47
N ASN A 218 -16.48 -15.04 -2.98
CA ASN A 218 -17.84 -15.58 -3.08
C ASN A 218 -18.91 -14.71 -2.40
N ASP A 219 -18.64 -14.19 -1.20
CA ASP A 219 -19.61 -13.43 -0.40
C ASP A 219 -19.39 -11.91 -0.40
N LEU A 220 -18.48 -11.38 -1.24
CA LEU A 220 -18.24 -9.94 -1.33
C LEU A 220 -19.50 -9.10 -1.62
N PRO A 221 -20.47 -9.56 -2.46
CA PRO A 221 -21.70 -8.80 -2.65
C PRO A 221 -22.47 -8.55 -1.36
N ALA A 222 -22.52 -9.53 -0.46
CA ALA A 222 -23.19 -9.41 0.82
C ALA A 222 -22.34 -8.64 1.85
N LEU A 223 -21.03 -8.94 1.91
CA LEU A 223 -20.11 -8.42 2.93
C LEU A 223 -19.66 -6.98 2.63
N ALA A 224 -19.35 -6.69 1.37
CA ALA A 224 -18.80 -5.40 0.94
C ALA A 224 -19.81 -4.54 0.15
N GLY A 225 -21.00 -5.05 -0.14
CA GLY A 225 -22.07 -4.35 -0.87
C GLY A 225 -21.82 -4.25 -2.39
N LYS A 226 -20.77 -4.89 -2.92
CA LYS A 226 -20.46 -4.92 -4.35
C LYS A 226 -19.76 -6.24 -4.75
N PRO A 227 -19.96 -6.71 -5.99
CA PRO A 227 -19.23 -7.87 -6.48
C PRO A 227 -17.76 -7.54 -6.70
N PHE A 228 -16.93 -8.57 -6.81
CA PHE A 228 -15.53 -8.44 -7.20
C PHE A 228 -15.39 -7.93 -8.64
N ASP A 229 -14.66 -6.83 -8.80
CA ASP A 229 -14.32 -6.26 -10.11
C ASP A 229 -13.00 -6.88 -10.60
N LYS A 230 -13.14 -8.00 -11.30
CA LYS A 230 -12.00 -8.77 -11.80
C LYS A 230 -11.20 -8.00 -12.84
N ASP A 231 -11.84 -7.25 -13.71
CA ASP A 231 -11.17 -6.53 -14.79
C ASP A 231 -10.27 -5.41 -14.24
N SER A 232 -10.81 -4.63 -13.29
CA SER A 232 -10.00 -3.62 -12.59
C SER A 232 -8.85 -4.24 -11.81
N TYR A 233 -9.06 -5.41 -11.18
CA TYR A 233 -8.02 -6.10 -10.43
C TYR A 233 -6.90 -6.65 -11.33
N GLN A 234 -7.25 -7.24 -12.46
CA GLN A 234 -6.30 -7.72 -13.47
C GLN A 234 -5.41 -6.60 -14.03
N ALA A 235 -5.96 -5.40 -14.12
CA ALA A 235 -5.25 -4.24 -14.63
C ALA A 235 -4.24 -3.64 -13.65
N ILE A 236 -4.22 -4.06 -12.38
CA ILE A 236 -3.26 -3.55 -11.38
C ILE A 236 -1.90 -4.20 -11.59
N PRO A 237 -0.82 -3.45 -11.86
CA PRO A 237 0.55 -3.95 -11.76
C PRO A 237 0.84 -4.35 -10.31
N GLN A 238 1.30 -5.59 -10.09
CA GLN A 238 1.53 -6.16 -8.77
C GLN A 238 2.94 -6.75 -8.67
N PHE A 239 3.65 -6.46 -7.58
CA PHE A 239 4.93 -7.06 -7.22
C PHE A 239 4.77 -7.80 -5.89
N ILE A 240 4.76 -9.12 -5.92
CA ILE A 240 4.52 -9.99 -4.77
C ILE A 240 5.80 -10.76 -4.46
N TYR A 241 6.34 -10.60 -3.26
CA TYR A 241 7.62 -11.17 -2.91
C TYR A 241 7.63 -11.87 -1.56
N MET A 242 8.51 -12.88 -1.45
CA MET A 242 8.66 -13.71 -0.27
C MET A 242 10.13 -14.06 -0.04
N GLY A 243 10.57 -14.06 1.20
CA GLY A 243 11.82 -14.70 1.58
C GLY A 243 11.67 -16.21 1.55
N LYS A 244 12.66 -16.93 0.99
CA LYS A 244 12.64 -18.41 0.96
C LYS A 244 12.69 -19.03 2.36
N LEU A 245 13.29 -18.32 3.30
CA LEU A 245 13.43 -18.74 4.70
C LEU A 245 12.34 -18.13 5.60
N ASP A 246 11.33 -17.49 5.01
CA ASP A 246 10.21 -16.93 5.76
C ASP A 246 9.27 -18.07 6.21
N ASP A 247 9.17 -18.25 7.51
CA ASP A 247 8.32 -19.23 8.20
C ASP A 247 7.32 -18.58 9.15
N ASN A 248 7.15 -17.25 9.07
CA ASN A 248 6.19 -16.51 9.90
C ASN A 248 4.77 -16.83 9.47
N ASP A 249 4.11 -17.71 10.18
CA ASP A 249 2.81 -18.30 9.84
C ASP A 249 1.67 -17.78 10.72
N ALA A 250 0.92 -16.81 10.21
CA ALA A 250 -0.27 -16.29 10.88
C ALA A 250 -1.52 -17.18 10.68
N VAL A 251 -1.52 -18.13 9.75
CA VAL A 251 -2.68 -19.02 9.51
C VAL A 251 -3.01 -19.88 10.75
N GLN A 252 -2.02 -20.14 11.59
CA GLN A 252 -2.22 -20.99 12.78
C GLN A 252 -2.88 -20.24 13.96
N PHE A 253 -3.08 -18.91 13.85
CA PHE A 253 -3.64 -18.10 14.94
C PHE A 253 -5.11 -17.73 14.69
N ASP A 254 -5.90 -17.82 15.75
CA ASP A 254 -7.36 -17.59 15.73
C ASP A 254 -7.74 -16.13 15.40
N ASP A 255 -6.86 -15.18 15.64
CA ASP A 255 -7.09 -13.77 15.32
C ASP A 255 -6.92 -13.46 13.83
N ALA A 256 -6.29 -14.34 13.07
CA ALA A 256 -6.09 -14.15 11.63
C ALA A 256 -7.09 -14.92 10.77
N TYR A 257 -7.48 -16.12 11.22
CA TYR A 257 -8.39 -17.01 10.50
C TYR A 257 -9.22 -17.87 11.47
N SER A 258 -10.49 -18.05 11.16
CA SER A 258 -11.36 -19.00 11.85
C SER A 258 -10.90 -20.46 11.63
N GLU A 259 -11.39 -21.40 12.44
CA GLU A 259 -11.07 -22.82 12.32
C GLU A 259 -11.44 -23.37 10.93
N ASP A 260 -12.60 -22.99 10.40
CA ASP A 260 -13.04 -23.41 9.07
C ASP A 260 -12.15 -22.87 7.96
N GLU A 261 -11.76 -21.60 8.04
CA GLU A 261 -10.83 -20.98 7.08
C GLU A 261 -9.46 -21.67 7.12
N ARG A 262 -8.91 -21.94 8.32
CA ARG A 262 -7.66 -22.69 8.48
C ARG A 262 -7.73 -24.08 7.86
N ARG A 263 -8.85 -24.79 8.05
CA ARG A 263 -9.07 -26.10 7.44
C ARG A 263 -9.06 -26.00 5.91
N ILE A 264 -9.80 -25.03 5.35
CA ILE A 264 -9.84 -24.81 3.89
C ILE A 264 -8.43 -24.51 3.36
N ILE A 265 -7.68 -23.60 4.01
CA ILE A 265 -6.30 -23.27 3.62
C ILE A 265 -5.41 -24.51 3.65
N ASN A 266 -5.38 -25.23 4.78
CA ASN A 266 -4.50 -26.38 4.98
C ASN A 266 -4.77 -27.54 4.01
N ASP A 267 -6.03 -27.76 3.65
CA ASP A 267 -6.44 -28.89 2.81
C ASP A 267 -6.38 -28.55 1.30
N ASN A 268 -6.46 -27.27 0.90
CA ASN A 268 -6.58 -26.90 -0.52
C ASN A 268 -5.47 -25.98 -1.04
N ILE A 269 -4.78 -25.26 -0.15
CA ILE A 269 -3.74 -24.27 -0.53
C ILE A 269 -2.37 -24.76 -0.05
N GLY A 270 -2.25 -25.13 1.23
CA GLY A 270 -1.02 -25.65 1.78
C GLY A 270 -0.90 -25.47 3.30
N ARG A 271 -0.07 -26.31 3.93
CA ARG A 271 0.10 -26.33 5.39
C ARG A 271 1.24 -25.43 5.87
N GLN A 272 2.15 -25.05 4.97
CA GLN A 272 3.32 -24.23 5.27
C GLN A 272 3.34 -22.97 4.42
N VAL A 273 3.99 -21.92 4.92
CA VAL A 273 4.12 -20.63 4.26
C VAL A 273 4.59 -20.76 2.81
N GLN A 274 5.65 -21.54 2.57
CA GLN A 274 6.23 -21.68 1.23
C GLN A 274 5.34 -22.51 0.29
N GLU A 275 4.62 -23.52 0.79
CA GLU A 275 3.65 -24.30 0.01
C GLU A 275 2.50 -23.40 -0.45
N ARG A 276 1.92 -22.63 0.47
CA ARG A 276 0.84 -21.69 0.17
C ARG A 276 1.29 -20.65 -0.86
N TYR A 277 2.48 -20.10 -0.70
CA TYR A 277 3.01 -19.11 -1.63
C TYR A 277 3.13 -19.65 -3.06
N LEU A 278 3.65 -20.86 -3.23
CA LEU A 278 3.74 -21.51 -4.55
C LEU A 278 2.35 -21.82 -5.12
N ARG A 279 1.45 -22.35 -4.28
CA ARG A 279 0.08 -22.67 -4.71
C ARG A 279 -0.71 -21.42 -5.09
N CYS A 280 -0.58 -20.33 -4.36
CA CYS A 280 -1.20 -19.05 -4.72
C CYS A 280 -0.71 -18.51 -6.07
N GLN A 281 0.58 -18.67 -6.40
CA GLN A 281 1.10 -18.29 -7.71
C GLN A 281 0.41 -19.06 -8.86
N GLU A 282 0.21 -20.38 -8.69
CA GLU A 282 -0.49 -21.21 -9.66
C GLU A 282 -1.95 -20.76 -9.82
N LEU A 283 -2.65 -20.53 -8.71
CA LEU A 283 -4.05 -20.13 -8.69
C LEU A 283 -4.28 -18.74 -9.28
N TYR A 284 -3.37 -17.80 -9.02
CA TYR A 284 -3.41 -16.47 -9.65
C TYR A 284 -3.26 -16.57 -11.17
N ARG A 285 -2.27 -17.34 -11.65
CA ARG A 285 -2.08 -17.55 -13.10
C ARG A 285 -3.29 -18.24 -13.75
N ALA A 286 -3.87 -19.25 -13.07
CA ALA A 286 -5.07 -19.92 -13.54
C ALA A 286 -6.29 -18.98 -13.67
N ASN A 287 -6.30 -17.91 -12.88
CA ASN A 287 -7.31 -16.86 -12.96
C ASN A 287 -6.96 -15.70 -13.91
N ASN A 288 -5.89 -15.82 -14.69
CA ASN A 288 -5.33 -14.78 -15.56
C ASN A 288 -4.88 -13.52 -14.80
N ILE A 289 -4.48 -13.65 -13.55
CA ILE A 289 -3.82 -12.59 -12.79
C ILE A 289 -2.33 -12.88 -12.80
N ASN A 290 -1.53 -11.94 -13.31
CA ASN A 290 -0.11 -12.16 -13.59
C ASN A 290 0.79 -11.17 -12.85
N PRO A 291 0.88 -11.23 -11.52
CA PRO A 291 1.84 -10.44 -10.76
C PRO A 291 3.28 -10.84 -11.11
N VAL A 292 4.22 -9.94 -10.84
CA VAL A 292 5.62 -10.32 -10.72
C VAL A 292 5.77 -11.00 -9.35
N PHE A 293 5.92 -12.32 -9.34
CA PHE A 293 6.28 -13.08 -8.14
C PHE A 293 7.80 -13.19 -8.01
N LYS A 294 8.33 -12.88 -6.83
CA LYS A 294 9.78 -12.92 -6.55
C LYS A 294 10.08 -13.65 -5.25
N THR A 295 10.97 -14.64 -5.30
CA THR A 295 11.51 -15.31 -4.11
C THR A 295 12.96 -14.88 -3.89
N TYR A 296 13.32 -14.60 -2.62
CA TYR A 296 14.67 -14.25 -2.21
C TYR A 296 15.27 -15.38 -1.36
N GLU A 297 16.23 -16.10 -1.90
CA GLU A 297 16.75 -17.37 -1.38
C GLU A 297 17.30 -17.30 0.06
N THR A 298 17.91 -16.17 0.45
CA THR A 298 18.59 -16.02 1.75
C THR A 298 17.86 -15.10 2.72
N VAL A 299 16.58 -14.79 2.44
CA VAL A 299 15.77 -13.85 3.22
C VAL A 299 14.71 -14.61 3.99
N GLY A 300 14.52 -14.29 5.27
CA GLY A 300 13.42 -14.74 6.12
C GLY A 300 12.32 -13.68 6.22
N HIS A 301 11.72 -13.52 7.42
CA HIS A 301 10.64 -12.54 7.66
C HIS A 301 11.20 -11.12 7.87
N TRP A 302 11.96 -10.62 6.90
CA TRP A 302 12.51 -9.23 6.88
C TRP A 302 12.80 -8.80 5.45
N THR A 303 13.09 -7.51 5.27
CA THR A 303 13.56 -6.97 3.98
C THR A 303 15.04 -6.62 4.03
N THR A 304 15.75 -6.84 2.94
CA THR A 304 17.14 -6.38 2.74
C THR A 304 17.16 -5.14 1.85
N GLY A 305 18.32 -4.46 1.80
CA GLY A 305 18.51 -3.35 0.85
C GLY A 305 18.26 -3.75 -0.61
N ALA A 306 18.60 -4.99 -1.00
CA ALA A 306 18.33 -5.50 -2.34
C ALA A 306 16.81 -5.65 -2.61
N VAL A 307 16.06 -6.19 -1.64
CA VAL A 307 14.59 -6.28 -1.72
C VAL A 307 13.98 -4.90 -1.87
N ASN A 308 14.33 -3.97 -0.98
CA ASN A 308 13.81 -2.61 -1.00
C ASN A 308 14.10 -1.91 -2.33
N LEU A 309 15.31 -2.09 -2.88
CA LEU A 309 15.67 -1.50 -4.18
C LEU A 309 14.84 -2.05 -5.35
N GLU A 310 14.53 -3.35 -5.37
CA GLU A 310 13.67 -3.94 -6.40
C GLU A 310 12.24 -3.41 -6.30
N VAL A 311 11.68 -3.28 -5.08
CA VAL A 311 10.35 -2.68 -4.85
C VAL A 311 10.32 -1.21 -5.30
N ILE A 312 11.34 -0.42 -4.95
CA ILE A 312 11.46 0.98 -5.38
C ILE A 312 11.50 1.07 -6.91
N ARG A 313 12.31 0.25 -7.57
CA ARG A 313 12.41 0.20 -9.03
C ARG A 313 11.09 -0.21 -9.71
N PHE A 314 10.33 -1.09 -9.07
CA PHE A 314 9.00 -1.45 -9.55
C PHE A 314 8.09 -0.21 -9.57
N PHE A 315 7.94 0.51 -8.44
CA PHE A 315 7.10 1.71 -8.39
C PHE A 315 7.61 2.84 -9.30
N LEU A 316 8.93 3.01 -9.42
CA LEU A 316 9.52 4.00 -10.33
C LEU A 316 9.08 3.77 -11.78
N ARG A 317 9.05 2.51 -12.25
CA ARG A 317 8.51 2.18 -13.58
C ARG A 317 7.04 2.55 -13.70
N GLN A 318 6.23 2.24 -12.67
CA GLN A 318 4.79 2.55 -12.68
C GLN A 318 4.48 4.05 -12.64
N MET A 319 5.42 4.88 -12.18
CA MET A 319 5.31 6.35 -12.29
C MET A 319 5.59 6.88 -13.71
N GLN A 320 6.30 6.12 -14.54
CA GLN A 320 6.69 6.51 -15.90
C GLN A 320 5.70 6.02 -16.97
N GLU A 321 4.93 4.99 -16.67
CA GLU A 321 3.93 4.38 -17.54
C GLU A 321 2.57 5.12 -17.43
N ASN A 322 2.53 6.39 -17.90
CA ASN A 322 1.29 7.20 -17.97
C ASN A 322 0.86 7.39 -19.42
#